data_35c93b0b27b9be6cff00fe78b016b9fb
#
_entry.id   35c93b0b27b9be6cff00fe78b016b9fb
#
_cell.length_a   1.000
_cell.length_b   1.000
_cell.length_c   1.000
_cell.angle_alpha   90.00
_cell.angle_beta   90.00
_cell.angle_gamma   90.00
#
_symmetry.space_group_name_H-M   'P 1'
#
loop_
_entity.id
_entity.type
_entity.pdbx_description
1 polymer ?
#
loop_
_entity_poly.entity_id
_entity_poly.type
_entity_poly.pdbx_seq_one_letter_code
_entity_poly.pdbx_strand_id
1 'polypeptide(L)'
;ISLPDKHGVEVLKQLKLNQPQLSVLMLSMHAEDQYAVRAMKAGASGYLNKQSAPAQLVEAIRQVSNGKKYISNELAQKLAEGLTEGFHELLHQSLSNREYQTLCLLASGKKLSEMAEIMSLSTKTVSVYRARLLDKMKLKTNAEAIQYAISNHLLD
;
A
#
# COMPACT_ATOMS: atom_id res chain seq x y z
N ILE A 1 8.26 -0.46 2.64
CA ILE A 1 7.17 0.43 3.07
C ILE A 1 7.01 0.39 4.59
N SER A 2 7.22 -0.75 5.22
CA SER A 2 7.20 -0.86 6.68
C SER A 2 8.47 -0.25 7.27
N LEU A 3 8.32 0.83 8.02
CA LEU A 3 9.34 1.48 8.82
C LEU A 3 8.98 1.30 10.30
N PRO A 4 9.96 1.30 11.24
CA PRO A 4 9.68 1.04 12.65
C PRO A 4 8.58 1.92 13.25
N ASP A 5 8.57 3.21 12.93
CA ASP A 5 7.69 4.20 13.57
C ASP A 5 6.51 4.65 12.69
N LYS A 6 6.62 4.55 11.36
CA LYS A 6 5.63 5.09 10.44
C LYS A 6 5.48 4.22 9.19
N HIS A 7 4.29 4.22 8.62
CA HIS A 7 4.08 3.60 7.32
C HIS A 7 4.75 4.43 6.21
N GLY A 8 5.53 3.80 5.33
CA GLY A 8 6.33 4.51 4.31
C GLY A 8 5.52 5.41 3.38
N VAL A 9 4.27 5.08 3.08
CA VAL A 9 3.38 5.95 2.28
C VAL A 9 3.00 7.23 3.04
N GLU A 10 2.90 7.19 4.38
CA GLU A 10 2.67 8.40 5.19
C GLU A 10 3.91 9.29 5.19
N VAL A 11 5.10 8.69 5.28
CA VAL A 11 6.37 9.42 5.14
C VAL A 11 6.47 10.08 3.76
N LEU A 12 6.11 9.35 2.69
CA LEU A 12 6.06 9.88 1.34
C LEU A 12 5.16 11.11 1.23
N LYS A 13 3.94 11.04 1.79
CA LYS A 13 3.02 12.18 1.78
C LYS A 13 3.61 13.40 2.48
N GLN A 14 4.24 13.20 3.66
CA GLN A 14 4.90 14.29 4.38
C GLN A 14 6.05 14.90 3.59
N LEU A 15 6.89 14.06 2.96
CA LEU A 15 7.97 14.53 2.09
C LEU A 15 7.45 15.36 0.92
N LYS A 16 6.38 14.90 0.28
CA LYS A 16 5.76 15.62 -0.85
C LYS A 16 5.09 16.91 -0.45
N LEU A 17 4.56 17.02 0.76
CA LEU A 17 4.02 18.28 1.29
C LEU A 17 5.13 19.31 1.54
N ASN A 18 6.27 18.87 2.10
CA ASN A 18 7.39 19.75 2.43
C ASN A 18 8.26 20.07 1.21
N GLN A 19 8.44 19.12 0.31
CA GLN A 19 9.29 19.20 -0.87
C GLN A 19 8.58 18.56 -2.08
N PRO A 20 7.66 19.28 -2.74
CA PRO A 20 6.85 18.71 -3.85
C PRO A 20 7.68 18.18 -5.02
N GLN A 21 8.84 18.80 -5.29
CA GLN A 21 9.73 18.44 -6.39
C GLN A 21 10.67 17.26 -6.07
N LEU A 22 10.73 16.82 -4.81
CA LEU A 22 11.61 15.71 -4.43
C LEU A 22 11.18 14.42 -5.14
N SER A 23 12.09 13.83 -5.90
CA SER A 23 11.88 12.52 -6.51
C SER A 23 12.04 11.41 -5.46
N VAL A 24 11.00 10.59 -5.28
CA VAL A 24 10.97 9.54 -4.27
C VAL A 24 10.74 8.18 -4.93
N LEU A 25 11.72 7.28 -4.80
CA LEU A 25 11.60 5.87 -5.18
C LEU A 25 11.23 5.06 -3.94
N MET A 26 10.10 4.37 -3.99
CA MET A 26 9.64 3.51 -2.91
C MET A 26 10.21 2.09 -3.08
N LEU A 27 10.80 1.56 -2.00
CA LEU A 27 11.27 0.18 -1.95
C LEU A 27 10.42 -0.61 -0.93
N SER A 28 9.92 -1.77 -1.33
CA SER A 28 9.05 -2.60 -0.49
C SER A 28 9.37 -4.09 -0.61
N MET A 29 9.10 -4.84 0.45
CA MET A 29 9.08 -6.31 0.38
C MET A 29 7.74 -6.84 -0.15
N HIS A 30 6.71 -5.99 -0.19
CA HIS A 30 5.40 -6.36 -0.71
C HIS A 30 5.40 -6.33 -2.24
N ALA A 31 4.62 -7.21 -2.86
CA ALA A 31 4.41 -7.23 -4.30
C ALA A 31 3.88 -5.89 -4.83
N GLU A 32 4.03 -5.66 -6.13
CA GLU A 32 3.81 -4.35 -6.76
C GLU A 32 2.32 -3.95 -6.89
N ASP A 33 1.38 -4.73 -6.38
CA ASP A 33 -0.04 -4.55 -6.61
C ASP A 33 -0.61 -3.26 -5.97
N GLN A 34 -1.31 -3.43 -4.87
CA GLN A 34 -2.10 -2.35 -4.25
C GLN A 34 -1.23 -1.27 -3.58
N TYR A 35 -0.09 -1.66 -2.99
CA TYR A 35 0.81 -0.70 -2.35
C TYR A 35 1.53 0.20 -3.36
N ALA A 36 1.88 -0.34 -4.53
CA ALA A 36 2.48 0.44 -5.60
C ALA A 36 1.51 1.49 -6.13
N VAL A 37 0.25 1.11 -6.41
CA VAL A 37 -0.80 2.04 -6.85
C VAL A 37 -1.01 3.15 -5.80
N ARG A 38 -1.08 2.80 -4.50
CA ARG A 38 -1.20 3.78 -3.42
C ARG A 38 0.00 4.72 -3.31
N ALA A 39 1.21 4.19 -3.47
CA ALA A 39 2.44 4.99 -3.46
C ALA A 39 2.47 5.97 -4.65
N MET A 40 2.13 5.50 -5.85
CA MET A 40 2.07 6.34 -7.05
C MET A 40 1.00 7.44 -6.92
N LYS A 41 -0.20 7.12 -6.41
CA LYS A 41 -1.25 8.10 -6.09
C LYS A 41 -0.80 9.13 -5.03
N ALA A 42 0.04 8.71 -4.07
CA ALA A 42 0.61 9.59 -3.04
C ALA A 42 1.79 10.44 -3.54
N GLY A 43 2.17 10.33 -4.82
CA GLY A 43 3.20 11.15 -5.45
C GLY A 43 4.59 10.51 -5.53
N ALA A 44 4.72 9.19 -5.38
CA ALA A 44 5.97 8.51 -5.66
C ALA A 44 6.42 8.73 -7.11
N SER A 45 7.73 8.82 -7.31
CA SER A 45 8.35 8.85 -8.64
C SER A 45 8.59 7.45 -9.20
N GLY A 46 8.61 6.44 -8.33
CA GLY A 46 8.70 5.05 -8.72
C GLY A 46 8.47 4.10 -7.55
N TYR A 47 8.26 2.84 -7.88
CA TYR A 47 8.09 1.74 -6.93
C TYR A 47 8.90 0.53 -7.42
N LEU A 48 9.59 -0.14 -6.50
CA LEU A 48 10.39 -1.32 -6.79
C LEU A 48 10.29 -2.32 -5.64
N ASN A 49 10.17 -3.60 -5.96
CA ASN A 49 10.27 -4.66 -4.97
C ASN A 49 11.73 -4.79 -4.48
N LYS A 50 11.96 -4.95 -3.18
CA LYS A 50 13.30 -5.17 -2.59
C LYS A 50 13.96 -6.46 -3.07
N GLN A 51 13.19 -7.40 -3.58
CA GLN A 51 13.69 -8.65 -4.19
C GLN A 51 14.12 -8.49 -5.65
N SER A 52 13.89 -7.32 -6.24
CA SER A 52 14.29 -7.03 -7.61
C SER A 52 15.82 -7.05 -7.75
N ALA A 53 16.28 -7.40 -8.95
CA ALA A 53 17.71 -7.47 -9.23
C ALA A 53 18.41 -6.10 -9.04
N PRO A 54 19.66 -6.06 -8.55
CA PRO A 54 20.40 -4.82 -8.34
C PRO A 54 20.44 -3.92 -9.57
N ALA A 55 20.49 -4.50 -10.78
CA ALA A 55 20.48 -3.75 -12.04
C ALA A 55 19.19 -2.94 -12.22
N GLN A 56 18.04 -3.48 -11.81
CA GLN A 56 16.76 -2.77 -11.86
C GLN A 56 16.73 -1.58 -10.89
N LEU A 57 17.35 -1.71 -9.73
CA LEU A 57 17.48 -0.61 -8.78
C LEU A 57 18.29 0.55 -9.36
N VAL A 58 19.44 0.26 -9.99
CA VAL A 58 20.28 1.27 -10.63
C VAL A 58 19.53 1.97 -11.76
N GLU A 59 18.81 1.22 -12.58
CA GLU A 59 17.99 1.78 -13.66
C GLU A 59 16.86 2.67 -13.10
N ALA A 60 16.14 2.19 -12.09
CA ALA A 60 15.10 2.96 -11.43
C ALA A 60 15.62 4.29 -10.89
N ILE A 61 16.78 4.28 -10.20
CA ILE A 61 17.41 5.50 -9.69
C ILE A 61 17.74 6.46 -10.83
N ARG A 62 18.34 5.98 -11.92
CA ARG A 62 18.67 6.82 -13.09
C ARG A 62 17.44 7.45 -13.71
N GLN A 63 16.36 6.69 -13.90
CA GLN A 63 15.12 7.22 -14.46
C GLN A 63 14.51 8.27 -13.55
N VAL A 64 14.40 7.98 -12.27
CA VAL A 64 13.79 8.86 -11.28
C VAL A 64 14.61 10.14 -11.07
N SER A 65 15.94 10.07 -11.09
CA SER A 65 16.82 11.25 -11.01
C SER A 65 16.70 12.16 -12.22
N ASN A 66 16.35 11.60 -13.38
CA ASN A 66 16.08 12.36 -14.61
C ASN A 66 14.62 12.88 -14.70
N GLY A 67 13.88 12.85 -13.60
CA GLY A 67 12.48 13.32 -13.53
C GLY A 67 11.46 12.38 -14.18
N LYS A 68 11.88 11.20 -14.63
CA LYS A 68 10.98 10.18 -15.21
C LYS A 68 10.37 9.34 -14.09
N LYS A 69 9.20 8.76 -14.35
CA LYS A 69 8.60 7.77 -13.47
C LYS A 69 9.16 6.38 -13.76
N TYR A 70 9.39 5.59 -12.71
CA TYR A 70 9.77 4.18 -12.83
C TYR A 70 8.65 3.30 -12.30
N ILE A 71 8.05 2.50 -13.18
CA ILE A 71 7.05 1.48 -12.86
C ILE A 71 7.37 0.21 -13.65
N SER A 72 7.10 -0.95 -13.07
CA SER A 72 7.20 -2.22 -13.80
C SER A 72 6.13 -2.31 -14.90
N ASN A 73 6.38 -3.18 -15.89
CA ASN A 73 5.40 -3.43 -16.94
C ASN A 73 4.08 -3.98 -16.37
N GLU A 74 4.14 -4.84 -15.33
CA GLU A 74 2.97 -5.40 -14.66
C GLU A 74 2.14 -4.29 -13.98
N LEU A 75 2.80 -3.39 -13.28
CA LEU A 75 2.12 -2.25 -12.65
C LEU A 75 1.53 -1.30 -13.71
N ALA A 76 2.24 -1.09 -14.82
CA ALA A 76 1.74 -0.27 -15.92
C ALA A 76 0.47 -0.86 -16.53
N GLN A 77 0.41 -2.17 -16.74
CA GLN A 77 -0.79 -2.87 -17.23
C GLN A 77 -1.95 -2.73 -16.26
N LYS A 78 -1.74 -2.99 -14.96
CA LYS A 78 -2.78 -2.85 -13.93
C LYS A 78 -3.32 -1.41 -13.83
N LEU A 79 -2.45 -0.42 -13.96
CA LEU A 79 -2.87 0.98 -13.99
C LEU A 79 -3.71 1.29 -15.25
N ALA A 80 -3.34 0.71 -16.39
CA ALA A 80 -4.09 0.87 -17.64
C ALA A 80 -5.45 0.16 -17.60
N GLU A 81 -5.51 -1.06 -17.06
CA GLU A 81 -6.75 -1.81 -16.86
C GLU A 81 -7.71 -1.06 -15.93
N GLY A 82 -7.19 -0.51 -14.83
CA GLY A 82 -7.97 0.32 -13.92
C GLY A 82 -8.52 1.62 -14.55
N LEU A 83 -7.97 2.08 -15.68
CA LEU A 83 -8.49 3.22 -16.43
C LEU A 83 -9.59 2.81 -17.43
N THR A 84 -9.58 1.57 -17.91
CA THR A 84 -10.53 1.04 -18.89
C THR A 84 -11.77 0.40 -18.28
N GLU A 85 -11.62 -0.25 -17.13
CA GLU A 85 -12.76 -0.71 -16.33
C GLU A 85 -13.26 0.48 -15.51
N GLY A 86 -14.23 1.22 -16.05
CA GLY A 86 -14.77 2.42 -15.39
C GLY A 86 -14.85 2.24 -13.86
N PHE A 87 -14.12 3.07 -13.14
CA PHE A 87 -13.84 3.01 -11.70
C PHE A 87 -15.05 2.57 -10.87
N HIS A 88 -15.28 1.28 -10.73
CA HIS A 88 -15.92 0.76 -9.55
C HIS A 88 -14.87 0.92 -8.43
N GLU A 89 -15.02 1.99 -7.67
CA GLU A 89 -14.17 2.30 -6.53
C GLU A 89 -14.21 1.09 -5.59
N LEU A 90 -13.22 0.20 -5.70
CA LEU A 90 -13.15 -0.99 -4.86
C LEU A 90 -13.17 -0.52 -3.41
N LEU A 91 -14.04 -1.07 -2.58
CA LEU A 91 -14.28 -0.63 -1.20
C LEU A 91 -12.99 -0.39 -0.42
N HIS A 92 -11.96 -1.22 -0.64
CA HIS A 92 -10.66 -1.07 0.02
C HIS A 92 -9.84 0.13 -0.46
N GLN A 93 -10.19 0.80 -1.56
CA GLN A 93 -9.51 2.01 -2.02
C GLN A 93 -9.86 3.23 -1.15
N SER A 94 -11.02 3.21 -0.50
CA SER A 94 -11.45 4.25 0.45
C SER A 94 -10.70 4.17 1.80
N LEU A 95 -10.02 3.07 2.08
CA LEU A 95 -9.29 2.86 3.31
C LEU A 95 -8.03 3.71 3.37
N SER A 96 -7.74 4.28 4.55
CA SER A 96 -6.42 4.83 4.83
C SER A 96 -5.35 3.73 4.79
N ASN A 97 -4.07 4.10 4.69
CA ASN A 97 -2.98 3.11 4.64
C ASN A 97 -2.94 2.20 5.89
N ARG A 98 -3.27 2.75 7.07
CA ARG A 98 -3.32 1.96 8.33
C ARG A 98 -4.53 1.03 8.37
N GLU A 99 -5.68 1.47 7.90
CA GLU A 99 -6.87 0.63 7.78
C GLU A 99 -6.65 -0.48 6.75
N TYR A 100 -6.02 -0.17 5.61
CA TYR A 100 -5.66 -1.16 4.59
C TYR A 100 -4.63 -2.17 5.10
N GLN A 101 -3.57 -1.72 5.79
CA GLN A 101 -2.60 -2.60 6.44
C GLN A 101 -3.29 -3.52 7.47
N THR A 102 -4.24 -2.97 8.24
CA THR A 102 -5.04 -3.76 9.20
C THR A 102 -5.87 -4.83 8.48
N LEU A 103 -6.48 -4.50 7.34
CA LEU A 103 -7.22 -5.46 6.52
C LEU A 103 -6.34 -6.61 6.03
N CYS A 104 -5.18 -6.33 5.47
CA CYS A 104 -4.24 -7.35 4.98
C CYS A 104 -3.75 -8.27 6.12
N LEU A 105 -3.37 -7.72 7.26
CA LEU A 105 -2.94 -8.51 8.42
C LEU A 105 -4.07 -9.37 9.00
N LEU A 106 -5.29 -8.83 9.05
CA LEU A 106 -6.48 -9.58 9.46
C LEU A 106 -6.72 -10.76 8.52
N ALA A 107 -6.65 -10.53 7.22
CA ALA A 107 -6.86 -11.54 6.20
C ALA A 107 -5.75 -12.60 6.17
N SER A 108 -4.52 -12.24 6.56
CA SER A 108 -3.40 -13.18 6.79
C SER A 108 -3.53 -13.98 8.10
N GLY A 109 -4.67 -13.90 8.81
CA GLY A 109 -4.93 -14.67 10.02
C GLY A 109 -4.18 -14.20 11.27
N LYS A 110 -3.60 -12.99 11.26
CA LYS A 110 -2.88 -12.44 12.42
C LYS A 110 -3.82 -12.08 13.56
N LYS A 111 -3.43 -12.43 14.79
CA LYS A 111 -4.14 -12.01 16.00
C LYS A 111 -3.91 -10.51 16.26
N LEU A 112 -4.82 -9.89 16.99
CA LEU A 112 -4.76 -8.46 17.29
C LEU A 112 -3.44 -8.02 17.95
N SER A 113 -2.87 -8.87 18.83
CA SER A 113 -1.56 -8.63 19.45
C SER A 113 -0.42 -8.63 18.42
N GLU A 114 -0.39 -9.62 17.54
CA GLU A 114 0.61 -9.72 16.47
C GLU A 114 0.52 -8.53 15.49
N MET A 115 -0.71 -8.12 15.16
CA MET A 115 -0.94 -6.93 14.33
C MET A 115 -0.40 -5.68 15.01
N ALA A 116 -0.60 -5.54 16.31
CA ALA A 116 -0.10 -4.41 17.11
C ALA A 116 1.44 -4.35 17.09
N GLU A 117 2.11 -5.48 17.24
CA GLU A 117 3.57 -5.58 17.16
C GLU A 117 4.07 -5.21 15.74
N ILE A 118 3.51 -5.82 14.70
CA ILE A 118 3.90 -5.55 13.30
C ILE A 118 3.70 -4.08 12.93
N MET A 119 2.63 -3.48 13.42
CA MET A 119 2.30 -2.08 13.14
C MET A 119 2.99 -1.08 14.06
N SER A 120 3.72 -1.55 15.09
CA SER A 120 4.30 -0.74 16.16
C SER A 120 3.25 0.15 16.86
N LEU A 121 2.10 -0.43 17.21
CA LEU A 121 0.95 0.24 17.80
C LEU A 121 0.42 -0.53 19.01
N SER A 122 -0.45 0.10 19.79
CA SER A 122 -1.20 -0.61 20.83
C SER A 122 -2.33 -1.45 20.22
N THR A 123 -2.71 -2.54 20.88
CA THR A 123 -3.89 -3.36 20.49
C THR A 123 -5.17 -2.54 20.43
N LYS A 124 -5.30 -1.54 21.32
CA LYS A 124 -6.41 -0.60 21.34
C LYS A 124 -6.46 0.22 20.05
N THR A 125 -5.32 0.71 19.58
CA THR A 125 -5.22 1.49 18.34
C THR A 125 -5.55 0.62 17.11
N VAL A 126 -5.05 -0.60 17.06
CA VAL A 126 -5.39 -1.54 15.97
C VAL A 126 -6.87 -1.89 15.97
N SER A 127 -7.48 -2.06 17.14
CA SER A 127 -8.95 -2.24 17.26
C SER A 127 -9.73 -1.07 16.66
N VAL A 128 -9.27 0.16 16.85
CA VAL A 128 -9.90 1.34 16.24
C VAL A 128 -9.79 1.30 14.72
N TYR A 129 -8.63 0.96 14.17
CA TYR A 129 -8.48 0.82 12.70
C TYR A 129 -9.37 -0.30 12.16
N ARG A 130 -9.46 -1.44 12.87
CA ARG A 130 -10.37 -2.52 12.50
C ARG A 130 -11.82 -2.07 12.47
N ALA A 131 -12.28 -1.36 13.48
CA ALA A 131 -13.66 -0.84 13.51
C ALA A 131 -13.91 0.12 12.34
N ARG A 132 -12.99 1.05 12.08
CA ARG A 132 -13.11 2.02 10.98
C ARG A 132 -13.10 1.36 9.60
N LEU A 133 -12.27 0.34 9.38
CA LEU A 133 -12.27 -0.37 8.09
C LEU A 133 -13.58 -1.09 7.85
N LEU A 134 -14.14 -1.77 8.86
CA LEU A 134 -15.42 -2.45 8.74
C LEU A 134 -16.55 -1.44 8.42
N ASP A 135 -16.58 -0.31 9.11
CA ASP A 135 -17.56 0.75 8.88
C ASP A 135 -17.43 1.33 7.45
N LYS A 136 -16.24 1.71 7.02
CA LYS A 136 -16.00 2.25 5.67
C LYS A 136 -16.33 1.28 4.55
N MET A 137 -16.05 -0.01 4.76
CA MET A 137 -16.35 -1.06 3.81
C MET A 137 -17.78 -1.59 3.91
N LYS A 138 -18.57 -1.08 4.87
CA LYS A 138 -19.94 -1.53 5.18
C LYS A 138 -20.01 -3.04 5.47
N LEU A 139 -18.98 -3.57 6.11
CA LEU A 139 -18.88 -4.96 6.53
C LEU A 139 -19.21 -5.07 8.03
N LYS A 140 -19.87 -6.18 8.41
CA LYS A 140 -20.34 -6.39 9.80
C LYS A 140 -19.34 -7.21 10.64
N THR A 141 -18.57 -8.08 9.98
CA THR A 141 -17.73 -9.08 10.67
C THR A 141 -16.32 -9.12 10.10
N ASN A 142 -15.38 -9.62 10.91
CA ASN A 142 -14.03 -9.91 10.43
C ASN A 142 -14.03 -10.96 9.31
N ALA A 143 -14.94 -11.95 9.37
CA ALA A 143 -15.04 -12.98 8.36
C ALA A 143 -15.40 -12.40 6.98
N GLU A 144 -16.31 -11.44 6.92
CA GLU A 144 -16.63 -10.72 5.69
C GLU A 144 -15.44 -9.93 5.16
N ALA A 145 -14.65 -9.29 6.04
CA ALA A 145 -13.46 -8.57 5.65
C ALA A 145 -12.36 -9.51 5.09
N ILE A 146 -12.17 -10.66 5.72
CA ILE A 146 -11.24 -11.71 5.25
C ILE A 146 -11.68 -12.24 3.89
N GLN A 147 -12.95 -12.61 3.75
CA GLN A 147 -13.50 -13.10 2.49
C GLN A 147 -13.36 -12.05 1.38
N TYR A 148 -13.65 -10.80 1.66
CA TYR A 148 -13.44 -9.69 0.73
C TYR A 148 -11.98 -9.58 0.29
N ALA A 149 -11.04 -9.64 1.23
CA ALA A 149 -9.61 -9.53 0.93
C ALA A 149 -9.12 -10.68 0.05
N ILE A 150 -9.57 -11.92 0.32
CA ILE A 150 -9.25 -13.10 -0.50
C ILE A 150 -9.83 -12.95 -1.91
N SER A 151 -11.11 -12.59 -2.02
CA SER A 151 -11.80 -12.45 -3.32
C SER A 151 -11.21 -11.33 -4.20
N ASN A 152 -10.58 -10.34 -3.60
CA ASN A 152 -9.94 -9.22 -4.31
C ASN A 152 -8.41 -9.36 -4.38
N HIS A 153 -7.86 -10.55 -4.10
CA HIS A 153 -6.42 -10.85 -4.17
C HIS A 153 -5.55 -9.83 -3.42
N LEU A 154 -5.98 -9.42 -2.20
CA LEU A 154 -5.25 -8.46 -1.37
C LEU A 154 -4.17 -9.11 -0.49
N LEU A 155 -4.03 -10.43 -0.56
CA LEU A 155 -3.01 -11.22 0.13
C LEU A 155 -1.90 -11.57 -0.85
N ASP A 156 -0.65 -11.36 -0.40
CA ASP A 156 0.55 -11.85 -1.09
C ASP A 156 0.75 -13.35 -0.87
#